data_a5053102fc90e371ab12654860a1c712
#
_entry.id   a5053102fc90e371ab12654860a1c712
#
_cell.length_a   1.000
_cell.length_b   1.000
_cell.length_c   1.000
_cell.angle_alpha   90.00
_cell.angle_beta   90.00
_cell.angle_gamma   90.00
#
_symmetry.space_group_name_H-M   'P 1'
#
loop_
_entity.id
_entity.type
_entity.pdbx_description
1 polymer ?
#
loop_
_entity_poly.entity_id
_entity_poly.type
_entity_poly.pdbx_seq_one_letter_code
_entity_poly.pdbx_strand_id
1 'polypeptide(L)'
;RPHPEIVTAAGKRCTLTNQPSEAVAGADLVGTDTWAGMGQEAQKAERLKAFRGFQIDSQLMGDAAPDALFMHCLPAYRGQEVAAEVIDGPQSVVWDEAENRLHAQKALIEFLLA
;
A
#
# COMPACT_ATOMS: atom_id res chain seq x y z
N ARG A 1 6.09 -7.61 10.82
CA ARG A 1 7.32 -7.30 10.06
C ARG A 1 7.45 -8.23 8.87
N PRO A 2 8.08 -7.81 7.76
CA PRO A 2 8.39 -8.68 6.63
C PRO A 2 9.28 -9.86 7.05
N HIS A 3 9.28 -10.93 6.24
CA HIS A 3 10.08 -12.12 6.51
C HIS A 3 11.59 -11.76 6.52
N PRO A 4 12.36 -12.15 7.55
CA PRO A 4 13.76 -11.73 7.72
C PRO A 4 14.67 -12.05 6.53
N GLU A 5 14.47 -13.21 5.89
CA GLU A 5 15.25 -13.63 4.71
C GLU A 5 15.02 -12.69 3.52
N ILE A 6 13.77 -12.22 3.31
CA ILE A 6 13.44 -11.29 2.22
C ILE A 6 14.13 -9.95 2.48
N VAL A 7 14.07 -9.45 3.73
CA VAL A 7 14.74 -8.20 4.11
C VAL A 7 16.26 -8.32 3.90
N THR A 8 16.85 -9.45 4.32
CA THR A 8 18.28 -9.72 4.14
C THR A 8 18.67 -9.75 2.66
N ALA A 9 17.88 -10.41 1.82
CA ALA A 9 18.10 -10.48 0.38
C ALA A 9 17.95 -9.12 -0.32
N ALA A 10 17.05 -8.26 0.15
CA ALA A 10 16.88 -6.90 -0.35
C ALA A 10 18.07 -6.00 0.00
N GLY A 11 18.72 -6.23 1.15
CA GLY A 11 19.91 -5.51 1.60
C GLY A 11 19.65 -3.99 1.67
N LYS A 12 20.55 -3.19 1.11
CA LYS A 12 20.48 -1.72 1.12
C LYS A 12 19.30 -1.13 0.31
N ARG A 13 18.59 -1.95 -0.47
CA ARG A 13 17.41 -1.53 -1.24
C ARG A 13 16.12 -1.47 -0.42
N CYS A 14 16.17 -1.91 0.84
CA CYS A 14 15.03 -1.95 1.73
C CYS A 14 15.39 -1.28 3.06
N THR A 15 14.59 -0.30 3.46
CA THR A 15 14.65 0.33 4.78
C THR A 15 13.37 0.00 5.53
N LEU A 16 13.49 -0.42 6.79
CA LEU A 16 12.36 -0.70 7.67
C LEU A 16 12.30 0.34 8.78
N THR A 17 11.16 0.99 8.90
CA THR A 17 10.86 1.90 10.01
C THR A 17 9.46 1.62 10.57
N ASN A 18 9.20 2.04 11.80
CA ASN A 18 7.87 2.08 12.40
C ASN A 18 7.29 3.50 12.39
N GLN A 19 7.94 4.43 11.72
CA GLN A 19 7.51 5.82 11.58
C GLN A 19 7.03 6.03 10.14
N PRO A 20 5.71 6.13 9.90
CA PRO A 20 5.17 6.30 8.55
C PRO A 20 5.73 7.52 7.82
N SER A 21 5.91 8.65 8.51
CA SER A 21 6.48 9.87 7.93
C SER A 21 7.91 9.69 7.43
N GLU A 22 8.74 8.89 8.13
CA GLU A 22 10.07 8.55 7.64
C GLU A 22 10.02 7.65 6.40
N ALA A 23 9.04 6.74 6.36
CA ALA A 23 8.90 5.81 5.25
C ALA A 23 8.48 6.50 3.95
N VAL A 24 7.61 7.52 4.04
CA VAL A 24 7.07 8.22 2.87
C VAL A 24 7.89 9.44 2.46
N ALA A 25 8.84 9.90 3.27
CA ALA A 25 9.60 11.12 3.00
C ALA A 25 10.25 11.11 1.61
N GLY A 26 9.74 11.95 0.70
CA GLY A 26 10.19 12.07 -0.69
C GLY A 26 9.92 10.83 -1.55
N ALA A 27 9.04 9.93 -1.15
CA ALA A 27 8.67 8.74 -1.93
C ALA A 27 7.88 9.13 -3.18
N ASP A 28 8.16 8.49 -4.32
CA ASP A 28 7.42 8.65 -5.58
C ASP A 28 6.12 7.85 -5.60
N LEU A 29 6.02 6.82 -4.76
CA LEU A 29 4.87 5.93 -4.65
C LEU A 29 4.60 5.57 -3.19
N VAL A 30 3.35 5.74 -2.78
CA VAL A 30 2.87 5.33 -1.46
C VAL A 30 1.79 4.27 -1.65
N GLY A 31 2.00 3.10 -1.04
CA GLY A 31 1.06 1.98 -1.12
C GLY A 31 0.68 1.45 0.24
N THR A 32 -0.55 0.97 0.37
CA THR A 32 -1.03 0.28 1.58
C THR A 32 -1.93 -0.89 1.23
N ASP A 33 -2.29 -1.66 2.24
CA ASP A 33 -3.25 -2.77 2.15
C ASP A 33 -4.17 -2.77 3.37
N THR A 34 -5.24 -3.53 3.32
CA THR A 34 -6.19 -3.69 4.43
C THR A 34 -5.49 -4.20 5.69
N TRP A 35 -5.84 -3.62 6.83
CA TRP A 35 -5.26 -4.05 8.12
C TRP A 35 -5.79 -5.41 8.59
N ALA A 36 -6.96 -5.83 8.10
CA ALA A 36 -7.54 -7.14 8.37
C ALA A 36 -8.08 -7.74 7.07
N GLY A 37 -7.37 -8.69 6.51
CA GLY A 37 -7.78 -9.43 5.32
C GLY A 37 -8.89 -10.44 5.60
N MET A 38 -9.41 -11.06 4.53
CA MET A 38 -10.39 -12.14 4.61
C MET A 38 -9.85 -13.30 5.45
N GLY A 39 -10.68 -13.84 6.35
CA GLY A 39 -10.30 -14.92 7.28
C GLY A 39 -9.61 -14.46 8.57
N GLN A 40 -9.46 -13.14 8.77
CA GLN A 40 -8.84 -12.57 9.97
C GLN A 40 -9.82 -11.76 10.84
N GLU A 41 -11.13 -11.98 10.66
CA GLU A 41 -12.20 -11.23 11.32
C GLU A 41 -12.11 -11.31 12.85
N ALA A 42 -11.69 -12.46 13.39
CA ALA A 42 -11.49 -12.65 14.83
C ALA A 42 -10.37 -11.75 15.41
N GLN A 43 -9.41 -11.35 14.60
CA GLN A 43 -8.28 -10.49 15.00
C GLN A 43 -8.48 -9.03 14.62
N LYS A 44 -9.59 -8.69 13.95
CA LYS A 44 -9.83 -7.36 13.38
C LYS A 44 -9.68 -6.24 14.41
N ALA A 45 -10.31 -6.38 15.58
CA ALA A 45 -10.28 -5.35 16.62
C ALA A 45 -8.86 -5.12 17.17
N GLU A 46 -8.08 -6.17 17.34
CA GLU A 46 -6.69 -6.09 17.80
C GLU A 46 -5.80 -5.44 16.74
N ARG A 47 -5.96 -5.84 15.48
CA ARG A 47 -5.20 -5.27 14.35
C ARG A 47 -5.51 -3.79 14.16
N LEU A 48 -6.78 -3.37 14.17
CA LEU A 48 -7.17 -1.97 14.08
C LEU A 48 -6.53 -1.12 15.19
N LYS A 49 -6.37 -1.70 16.38
CA LYS A 49 -5.70 -1.04 17.50
C LYS A 49 -4.19 -0.96 17.29
N ALA A 50 -3.57 -2.04 16.80
CA ALA A 50 -2.14 -2.12 16.55
C ALA A 50 -1.67 -1.21 15.41
N PHE A 51 -2.53 -1.00 14.39
CA PHE A 51 -2.22 -0.15 13.24
C PHE A 51 -2.68 1.32 13.40
N ARG A 52 -3.18 1.69 14.58
CA ARG A 52 -3.51 3.09 14.86
C ARG A 52 -2.28 3.98 14.63
N GLY A 53 -2.42 5.03 13.81
CA GLY A 53 -1.34 5.93 13.41
C GLY A 53 -0.58 5.50 12.14
N PHE A 54 -1.04 4.44 11.46
CA PHE A 54 -0.50 4.01 10.17
C PHE A 54 -1.46 4.27 8.99
N GLN A 55 -2.53 5.04 9.21
CA GLN A 55 -3.42 5.46 8.14
C GLN A 55 -2.68 6.36 7.15
N ILE A 56 -2.89 6.12 5.87
CA ILE A 56 -2.44 7.04 4.83
C ILE A 56 -3.50 8.15 4.70
N ASP A 57 -3.17 9.34 5.15
CA ASP A 57 -3.99 10.55 5.06
C ASP A 57 -3.29 11.64 4.24
N SER A 58 -3.95 12.78 4.05
CA SER A 58 -3.40 13.91 3.28
C SER A 58 -2.13 14.49 3.90
N GLN A 59 -1.98 14.43 5.23
CA GLN A 59 -0.78 14.90 5.90
C GLN A 59 0.41 14.01 5.55
N LEU A 60 0.22 12.68 5.64
CA LEU A 60 1.26 11.71 5.31
C LEU A 60 1.64 11.76 3.82
N MET A 61 0.64 11.90 2.93
CA MET A 61 0.89 12.11 1.49
C MET A 61 1.66 13.41 1.21
N GLY A 62 1.47 14.44 2.04
CA GLY A 62 2.22 15.69 1.94
C GLY A 62 3.72 15.58 2.24
N ASP A 63 4.16 14.54 2.95
CA ASP A 63 5.58 14.25 3.21
C ASP A 63 6.25 13.51 2.02
N ALA A 64 5.47 12.93 1.10
CA ALA A 64 5.95 12.30 -0.11
C ALA A 64 6.36 13.32 -1.19
N ALA A 65 6.86 12.85 -2.33
CA ALA A 65 7.12 13.74 -3.47
C ALA A 65 5.82 14.43 -3.92
N PRO A 66 5.88 15.68 -4.45
CA PRO A 66 4.68 16.43 -4.82
C PRO A 66 3.80 15.75 -5.87
N ASP A 67 4.38 14.90 -6.69
CA ASP A 67 3.76 14.10 -7.74
C ASP A 67 3.67 12.60 -7.40
N ALA A 68 3.85 12.26 -6.12
CA ALA A 68 3.74 10.89 -5.64
C ALA A 68 2.37 10.28 -5.97
N LEU A 69 2.38 9.03 -6.38
CA LEU A 69 1.16 8.26 -6.63
C LEU A 69 0.74 7.49 -5.38
N PHE A 70 -0.57 7.29 -5.23
CA PHE A 70 -1.14 6.41 -4.22
C PHE A 70 -1.71 5.14 -4.87
N MET A 71 -1.35 3.97 -4.32
CA MET A 71 -1.81 2.65 -4.77
C MET A 71 -2.43 1.84 -3.64
N HIS A 72 -3.42 1.01 -3.98
CA HIS A 72 -4.07 0.04 -3.09
C HIS A 72 -4.68 -1.08 -3.91
N CYS A 73 -4.31 -2.31 -3.59
CA CYS A 73 -4.75 -3.51 -4.33
C CYS A 73 -6.25 -3.81 -4.27
N LEU A 74 -7.02 -3.05 -3.46
CA LEU A 74 -8.46 -3.22 -3.24
C LEU A 74 -8.85 -4.66 -2.76
N PRO A 75 -9.92 -4.80 -1.95
CA PRO A 75 -10.83 -3.74 -1.46
C PRO A 75 -10.18 -2.86 -0.39
N ALA A 76 -10.60 -1.59 -0.26
CA ALA A 76 -10.11 -0.64 0.71
C ALA A 76 -11.20 -0.21 1.71
N TYR A 77 -10.78 0.15 2.93
CA TYR A 77 -11.67 0.65 3.98
C TYR A 77 -11.32 2.09 4.32
N ARG A 78 -12.05 3.04 3.71
CA ARG A 78 -11.92 4.47 4.01
C ARG A 78 -12.07 4.73 5.51
N GLY A 79 -11.15 5.53 6.06
CA GLY A 79 -11.10 5.80 7.50
C GLY A 79 -10.38 4.74 8.33
N GLN A 80 -9.90 3.66 7.71
CA GLN A 80 -9.00 2.69 8.35
C GLN A 80 -7.57 2.87 7.80
N GLU A 81 -7.13 2.03 6.87
CA GLU A 81 -5.78 2.09 6.31
C GLU A 81 -5.54 3.29 5.40
N VAL A 82 -6.60 3.88 4.84
CA VAL A 82 -6.53 5.05 3.98
C VAL A 82 -7.68 6.02 4.24
N ALA A 83 -7.41 7.32 4.20
CA ALA A 83 -8.42 8.36 4.26
C ALA A 83 -9.15 8.51 2.90
N ALA A 84 -10.43 8.92 2.93
CA ALA A 84 -11.23 9.07 1.72
C ALA A 84 -10.62 10.08 0.74
N GLU A 85 -10.11 11.20 1.24
CA GLU A 85 -9.49 12.25 0.42
C GLU A 85 -8.21 11.79 -0.30
N VAL A 86 -7.55 10.73 0.17
CA VAL A 86 -6.38 10.15 -0.50
C VAL A 86 -6.80 9.18 -1.57
N ILE A 87 -7.61 8.17 -1.24
CA ILE A 87 -8.01 7.13 -2.20
C ILE A 87 -8.90 7.68 -3.33
N ASP A 88 -9.70 8.71 -3.04
CA ASP A 88 -10.57 9.37 -4.03
C ASP A 88 -9.91 10.64 -4.61
N GLY A 89 -8.68 10.95 -4.20
CA GLY A 89 -7.94 12.14 -4.57
C GLY A 89 -7.20 12.02 -5.91
N PRO A 90 -6.60 13.12 -6.38
CA PRO A 90 -5.96 13.20 -7.71
C PRO A 90 -4.66 12.38 -7.83
N GLN A 91 -4.02 12.03 -6.74
CA GLN A 91 -2.81 11.21 -6.72
C GLN A 91 -3.11 9.70 -6.71
N SER A 92 -4.38 9.32 -6.54
CA SER A 92 -4.80 7.93 -6.49
C SER A 92 -4.88 7.31 -7.88
N VAL A 93 -4.19 6.18 -8.06
CA VAL A 93 -4.21 5.38 -9.29
C VAL A 93 -4.78 3.98 -9.04
N VAL A 94 -5.61 3.83 -8.02
CA VAL A 94 -6.17 2.52 -7.60
C VAL A 94 -7.03 1.87 -8.69
N TRP A 95 -7.69 2.67 -9.53
CA TRP A 95 -8.50 2.15 -10.63
C TRP A 95 -7.65 1.67 -11.80
N ASP A 96 -6.57 2.40 -12.13
CA ASP A 96 -5.59 1.98 -13.13
C ASP A 96 -4.85 0.72 -12.65
N GLU A 97 -4.51 0.63 -11.37
CA GLU A 97 -3.93 -0.58 -10.77
C GLU A 97 -4.86 -1.78 -10.91
N ALA A 98 -6.14 -1.61 -10.59
CA ALA A 98 -7.15 -2.65 -10.67
C ALA A 98 -7.34 -3.13 -12.13
N GLU A 99 -7.39 -2.23 -13.10
CA GLU A 99 -7.47 -2.55 -14.52
C GLU A 99 -6.21 -3.26 -15.02
N ASN A 100 -5.03 -2.76 -14.65
CA ASN A 100 -3.76 -3.33 -15.07
C ASN A 100 -3.53 -4.74 -14.55
N ARG A 101 -4.20 -5.16 -13.50
CA ARG A 101 -4.20 -6.56 -13.06
C ARG A 101 -4.65 -7.51 -14.18
N LEU A 102 -5.67 -7.12 -14.95
CA LEU A 102 -6.13 -7.90 -16.11
C LEU A 102 -5.06 -7.93 -17.21
N HIS A 103 -4.54 -6.78 -17.58
CA HIS A 103 -3.60 -6.63 -18.68
C HIS A 103 -2.26 -7.31 -18.39
N ALA A 104 -1.72 -7.14 -17.19
CA ALA A 104 -0.46 -7.76 -16.78
C ALA A 104 -0.55 -9.28 -16.72
N GLN A 105 -1.64 -9.82 -16.17
CA GLN A 105 -1.86 -11.28 -16.11
C GLN A 105 -2.07 -11.88 -17.50
N LYS A 106 -2.82 -11.20 -18.37
CA LYS A 106 -2.99 -11.63 -19.76
C LYS A 106 -1.65 -11.68 -20.49
N ALA A 107 -0.85 -10.62 -20.41
CA ALA A 107 0.46 -10.56 -21.03
C ALA A 107 1.41 -11.64 -20.51
N LEU A 108 1.38 -11.92 -19.20
CA LEU A 108 2.16 -13.01 -18.61
C LEU A 108 1.73 -14.38 -19.15
N ILE A 109 0.43 -14.64 -19.29
CA ILE A 109 -0.07 -15.88 -19.85
C ILE A 109 0.38 -16.04 -21.32
N GLU A 110 0.25 -14.99 -22.13
CA GLU A 110 0.73 -14.98 -23.50
C GLU A 110 2.23 -15.30 -23.56
N PHE A 111 3.05 -14.63 -22.72
CA PHE A 111 4.50 -14.86 -22.66
C PHE A 111 4.86 -16.32 -22.28
N LEU A 112 4.11 -16.93 -21.37
CA LEU A 112 4.38 -18.30 -20.90
C LEU A 112 3.90 -19.38 -21.88
N LEU A 113 2.95 -19.06 -22.78
CA LEU A 113 2.38 -20.00 -23.74
C LEU A 113 2.92 -19.86 -25.15
N ALA A 114 3.69 -18.80 -25.44
CA ALA A 114 4.38 -18.59 -26.69
C ALA A 114 5.69 -19.38 -26.74
#